data_a67b8914f03c3fb22bd401a4eb058759
#
_entry.id   a67b8914f03c3fb22bd401a4eb058759
#
_cell.length_a   1.000
_cell.length_b   1.000
_cell.length_c   1.000
_cell.angle_alpha   90.00
_cell.angle_beta   90.00
_cell.angle_gamma   90.00
#
_symmetry.space_group_name_H-M   'P 1'
#
loop_
_entity.id
_entity.type
_entity.pdbx_description
1 polymer ?
#
loop_
_entity_poly.entity_id
_entity_poly.type
_entity_poly.pdbx_seq_one_letter_code
_entity_poly.pdbx_strand_id
1 'polypeptide(L)'
;MLYRLIVFDLDETLWTIRQTNMQPVKGPFRLVNSHEAVGQGSTVTLFRGVRTLLRNLERRDKFVSLASRSDPDVCEELLRLFGVHHCFLHPQFGWQEKSTAVTNVLKAFRDIGKEHITPQEVLFIDDWPANVEAVRGIGAATLLFGRDIRSIQELAVILE
;
A
#
# COMPACT_ATOMS: atom_id res chain seq x y z
N MET A 1 14.88 3.46 -13.57
CA MET A 1 14.06 3.91 -12.42
C MET A 1 14.93 4.05 -11.19
N LEU A 2 14.86 5.20 -10.53
CA LEU A 2 15.71 5.56 -9.38
C LEU A 2 15.33 4.89 -8.06
N TYR A 3 14.08 4.46 -7.93
CA TYR A 3 13.56 3.96 -6.65
C TYR A 3 13.82 2.47 -6.49
N ARG A 4 14.31 2.08 -5.31
CA ARG A 4 14.49 0.67 -4.94
C ARG A 4 13.29 0.13 -4.16
N LEU A 5 12.58 1.00 -3.44
CA LEU A 5 11.45 0.64 -2.60
C LEU A 5 10.23 1.49 -2.95
N ILE A 6 9.11 0.82 -3.18
CA ILE A 6 7.82 1.45 -3.38
C ILE A 6 6.96 1.14 -2.14
N VAL A 7 6.48 2.17 -1.46
CA VAL A 7 5.61 2.02 -0.29
C VAL A 7 4.23 2.55 -0.63
N PHE A 8 3.21 1.72 -0.47
CA PHE A 8 1.82 2.06 -0.75
C PHE A 8 1.02 2.25 0.53
N ASP A 9 0.09 3.20 0.52
CA ASP A 9 -1.10 3.15 1.34
C ASP A 9 -2.08 2.10 0.78
N LEU A 10 -3.10 1.73 1.55
CA LEU A 10 -4.11 0.75 1.11
C LEU A 10 -5.42 1.42 0.71
N ASP A 11 -6.15 1.97 1.69
CA ASP A 11 -7.49 2.52 1.45
C ASP A 11 -7.44 3.69 0.47
N GLU A 12 -8.24 3.62 -0.59
CA GLU A 12 -8.30 4.60 -1.68
C GLU A 12 -6.98 4.77 -2.46
N THR A 13 -6.06 3.81 -2.32
CA THR A 13 -4.81 3.75 -3.09
C THR A 13 -4.67 2.43 -3.85
N LEU A 14 -4.83 1.29 -3.18
CA LEU A 14 -4.83 -0.03 -3.83
C LEU A 14 -6.22 -0.66 -3.90
N TRP A 15 -7.11 -0.29 -3.01
CA TRP A 15 -8.51 -0.72 -2.99
C TRP A 15 -9.41 0.38 -2.46
N THR A 16 -10.71 0.24 -2.70
CA THR A 16 -11.73 1.12 -2.11
C THR A 16 -12.65 0.30 -1.20
N ILE A 17 -13.11 0.91 -0.12
CA ILE A 17 -14.03 0.28 0.83
C ILE A 17 -15.34 1.04 0.80
N ARG A 18 -16.43 0.31 0.55
CA ARG A 18 -17.79 0.83 0.64
C ARG A 18 -18.49 0.21 1.83
N GLN A 19 -18.95 1.04 2.74
CA GLN A 19 -19.66 0.62 3.93
C GLN A 19 -21.16 0.85 3.78
N THR A 20 -21.96 -0.13 4.22
CA THR A 20 -23.42 -0.04 4.26
C THR A 20 -23.96 0.32 5.64
N ASN A 21 -23.09 0.42 6.63
CA ASN A 21 -23.43 0.80 8.00
C ASN A 21 -22.30 1.64 8.61
N MET A 22 -22.53 2.17 9.83
CA MET A 22 -21.59 3.02 10.54
C MET A 22 -20.61 2.23 11.43
N GLN A 23 -20.62 0.91 11.34
CA GLN A 23 -19.73 0.07 12.12
C GLN A 23 -18.32 0.08 11.53
N PRO A 24 -17.27 -0.13 12.35
CA PRO A 24 -15.93 -0.31 11.85
C PRO A 24 -15.85 -1.45 10.84
N VAL A 25 -14.98 -1.29 9.83
CA VAL A 25 -14.71 -2.35 8.85
C VAL A 25 -14.17 -3.57 9.59
N LYS A 26 -14.81 -4.72 9.39
CA LYS A 26 -14.50 -5.92 10.15
C LYS A 26 -14.77 -7.18 9.32
N GLY A 27 -13.89 -8.15 9.48
CA GLY A 27 -14.07 -9.49 8.93
C GLY A 27 -15.03 -10.36 9.76
N PRO A 28 -15.20 -11.63 9.39
CA PRO A 28 -14.51 -12.26 8.28
C PRO A 28 -15.00 -11.76 6.90
N PHE A 29 -14.10 -11.77 5.94
CA PHE A 29 -14.40 -11.43 4.55
C PHE A 29 -14.44 -12.69 3.70
N ARG A 30 -15.17 -12.62 2.58
CA ARG A 30 -15.16 -13.65 1.53
C ARG A 30 -15.07 -13.00 0.18
N LEU A 31 -14.39 -13.63 -0.74
CA LEU A 31 -14.37 -13.18 -2.13
C LEU A 31 -15.71 -13.46 -2.79
N VAL A 32 -16.24 -12.48 -3.52
CA VAL A 32 -17.41 -12.64 -4.39
C VAL A 32 -16.98 -12.75 -5.86
N ASN A 33 -15.78 -12.25 -6.17
CA ASN A 33 -15.08 -12.44 -7.44
C ASN A 33 -13.58 -12.16 -7.23
N SER A 34 -12.78 -12.15 -8.29
CA SER A 34 -11.32 -12.00 -8.17
C SER A 34 -10.87 -10.65 -7.60
N HIS A 35 -11.71 -9.63 -7.57
CA HIS A 35 -11.34 -8.28 -7.14
C HIS A 35 -12.28 -7.67 -6.10
N GLU A 36 -13.29 -8.41 -5.63
CA GLU A 36 -14.19 -7.94 -4.58
C GLU A 36 -14.28 -8.92 -3.42
N ALA A 37 -14.21 -8.39 -2.21
CA ALA A 37 -14.43 -9.12 -0.96
C ALA A 37 -15.53 -8.44 -0.14
N VAL A 38 -16.39 -9.24 0.47
CA VAL A 38 -17.51 -8.77 1.29
C VAL A 38 -17.32 -9.24 2.72
N GLY A 39 -17.43 -8.31 3.65
CA GLY A 39 -17.45 -8.54 5.09
C GLY A 39 -18.76 -8.09 5.71
N GLN A 40 -18.73 -7.84 7.02
CA GLN A 40 -19.89 -7.36 7.76
C GLN A 40 -20.18 -5.89 7.41
N GLY A 41 -21.16 -5.65 6.51
CA GLY A 41 -21.57 -4.31 6.13
C GLY A 41 -20.54 -3.53 5.30
N SER A 42 -19.56 -4.22 4.71
CA SER A 42 -18.56 -3.57 3.85
C SER A 42 -18.22 -4.42 2.64
N THR A 43 -17.90 -3.72 1.55
CA THR A 43 -17.39 -4.32 0.32
C THR A 43 -16.05 -3.67 -0.01
N VAL A 44 -15.03 -4.47 -0.21
CA VAL A 44 -13.69 -4.02 -0.58
C VAL A 44 -13.44 -4.40 -2.03
N THR A 45 -13.08 -3.42 -2.85
CA THR A 45 -12.80 -3.64 -4.27
C THR A 45 -11.34 -3.30 -4.54
N LEU A 46 -10.57 -4.30 -4.93
CA LEU A 46 -9.19 -4.12 -5.36
C LEU A 46 -9.17 -3.38 -6.70
N PHE A 47 -8.36 -2.32 -6.80
CA PHE A 47 -8.27 -1.56 -8.04
C PHE A 47 -7.70 -2.41 -9.18
N ARG A 48 -8.22 -2.16 -10.39
CA ARG A 48 -7.76 -2.84 -11.60
C ARG A 48 -6.27 -2.59 -11.81
N GLY A 49 -5.54 -3.65 -12.10
CA GLY A 49 -4.12 -3.57 -12.43
C GLY A 49 -3.17 -3.73 -11.24
N VAL A 50 -3.66 -3.76 -10.00
CA VAL A 50 -2.81 -3.89 -8.81
C VAL A 50 -1.95 -5.15 -8.87
N ARG A 51 -2.54 -6.32 -9.15
CA ARG A 51 -1.77 -7.58 -9.22
C ARG A 51 -0.70 -7.55 -10.31
N THR A 52 -1.03 -6.98 -11.46
CA THR A 52 -0.09 -6.85 -12.58
C THR A 52 1.04 -5.91 -12.21
N LEU A 53 0.73 -4.77 -11.60
CA LEU A 53 1.74 -3.82 -11.14
C LEU A 53 2.72 -4.48 -10.16
N LEU A 54 2.21 -5.15 -9.13
CA LEU A 54 3.03 -5.79 -8.10
C LEU A 54 3.95 -6.85 -8.71
N ARG A 55 3.43 -7.67 -9.63
CA ARG A 55 4.21 -8.68 -10.35
C ARG A 55 5.31 -8.05 -11.19
N ASN A 56 5.02 -6.93 -11.85
CA ASN A 56 6.01 -6.22 -12.67
C ASN A 56 7.11 -5.59 -11.81
N LEU A 57 6.77 -5.06 -10.65
CA LEU A 57 7.76 -4.52 -9.71
C LEU A 57 8.69 -5.64 -9.20
N GLU A 58 8.13 -6.79 -8.85
CA GLU A 58 8.93 -7.96 -8.43
C GLU A 58 9.90 -8.40 -9.54
N ARG A 59 9.43 -8.49 -10.79
CA ARG A 59 10.27 -8.87 -11.94
C ARG A 59 11.41 -7.87 -12.21
N ARG A 60 11.29 -6.66 -11.69
CA ARG A 60 12.31 -5.61 -11.83
C ARG A 60 13.16 -5.47 -10.57
N ASP A 61 13.11 -6.45 -9.69
CA ASP A 61 13.84 -6.48 -8.42
C ASP A 61 13.56 -5.25 -7.55
N LYS A 62 12.33 -4.74 -7.59
CA LYS A 62 11.90 -3.66 -6.71
C LYS A 62 11.30 -4.24 -5.44
N PHE A 63 11.68 -3.66 -4.31
CA PHE A 63 11.03 -3.94 -3.04
C PHE A 63 9.70 -3.20 -2.97
N VAL A 64 8.72 -3.84 -2.34
CA VAL A 64 7.39 -3.26 -2.14
C VAL A 64 6.99 -3.43 -0.69
N SER A 65 6.42 -2.39 -0.09
CA SER A 65 5.92 -2.41 1.27
C SER A 65 4.62 -1.61 1.40
N LEU A 66 4.07 -1.61 2.59
CA LEU A 66 2.82 -0.92 2.92
C LEU A 66 2.98 -0.06 4.17
N ALA A 67 2.25 1.04 4.18
CA ALA A 67 2.04 1.87 5.36
C ALA A 67 0.55 2.23 5.42
N SER A 68 -0.22 1.52 6.24
CA SER A 68 -1.67 1.72 6.40
C SER A 68 -2.01 1.95 7.86
N ARG A 69 -2.91 2.90 8.13
CA ARG A 69 -3.44 3.16 9.48
C ARG A 69 -4.57 2.23 9.88
N SER A 70 -5.05 1.41 8.96
CA SER A 70 -6.18 0.50 9.18
C SER A 70 -5.82 -0.64 10.12
N ASP A 71 -6.86 -1.29 10.65
CA ASP A 71 -6.72 -2.42 11.54
C ASP A 71 -5.83 -3.52 10.93
N PRO A 72 -4.79 -3.96 11.65
CA PRO A 72 -3.86 -4.97 11.13
C PRO A 72 -4.55 -6.27 10.70
N ASP A 73 -5.53 -6.76 11.47
CA ASP A 73 -6.22 -8.02 11.17
C ASP A 73 -7.04 -7.91 9.89
N VAL A 74 -7.70 -6.76 9.67
CA VAL A 74 -8.45 -6.48 8.45
C VAL A 74 -7.52 -6.44 7.24
N CYS A 75 -6.42 -5.70 7.35
CA CYS A 75 -5.44 -5.57 6.27
C CYS A 75 -4.84 -6.94 5.90
N GLU A 76 -4.41 -7.71 6.89
CA GLU A 76 -3.82 -9.04 6.69
C GLU A 76 -4.80 -9.98 6.00
N GLU A 77 -6.04 -10.03 6.47
CA GLU A 77 -7.07 -10.90 5.88
C GLU A 77 -7.34 -10.54 4.43
N LEU A 78 -7.56 -9.27 4.14
CA LEU A 78 -7.85 -8.81 2.77
C LEU A 78 -6.68 -9.03 1.82
N LEU A 79 -5.46 -8.74 2.24
CA LEU A 79 -4.27 -8.98 1.42
C LEU A 79 -4.12 -10.46 1.07
N ARG A 80 -4.40 -11.37 2.02
CA ARG A 80 -4.36 -12.81 1.78
C ARG A 80 -5.47 -13.26 0.85
N LEU A 81 -6.70 -12.77 1.06
CA LEU A 81 -7.83 -13.09 0.19
C LEU A 81 -7.58 -12.66 -1.26
N PHE A 82 -7.04 -11.47 -1.47
CA PHE A 82 -6.71 -11.00 -2.82
C PHE A 82 -5.45 -11.65 -3.40
N GLY A 83 -4.73 -12.44 -2.61
CA GLY A 83 -3.54 -13.16 -3.07
C GLY A 83 -2.32 -12.28 -3.29
N VAL A 84 -2.22 -11.13 -2.62
CA VAL A 84 -1.12 -10.18 -2.79
C VAL A 84 -0.29 -9.98 -1.52
N HIS A 85 -0.63 -10.63 -0.42
CA HIS A 85 0.05 -10.49 0.86
C HIS A 85 1.56 -10.70 0.75
N HIS A 86 1.98 -11.71 0.01
CA HIS A 86 3.39 -12.08 -0.16
C HIS A 86 4.22 -11.03 -0.93
N CYS A 87 3.58 -10.10 -1.63
CA CYS A 87 4.27 -9.05 -2.37
C CYS A 87 4.89 -7.97 -1.47
N PHE A 88 4.37 -7.82 -0.26
CA PHE A 88 4.71 -6.71 0.62
C PHE A 88 5.66 -7.16 1.73
N LEU A 89 6.85 -6.56 1.77
CA LEU A 89 7.88 -6.83 2.76
C LEU A 89 7.82 -5.79 3.88
N HIS A 90 7.88 -6.27 5.13
CA HIS A 90 7.89 -5.42 6.34
C HIS A 90 6.74 -4.39 6.40
N PRO A 91 5.48 -4.78 6.12
CA PRO A 91 4.37 -3.84 6.10
C PRO A 91 4.13 -3.24 7.49
N GLN A 92 3.67 -1.99 7.51
CA GLN A 92 3.30 -1.27 8.72
C GLN A 92 1.79 -1.06 8.74
N PHE A 93 1.11 -1.59 9.75
CA PHE A 93 -0.32 -1.45 9.96
C PHE A 93 -0.62 -0.82 11.31
N GLY A 94 -1.78 -0.20 11.41
CA GLY A 94 -2.25 0.41 12.64
C GLY A 94 -1.94 1.90 12.70
N TRP A 95 -2.51 2.54 13.72
CA TRP A 95 -2.43 3.98 13.85
C TRP A 95 -1.01 4.45 14.17
N GLN A 96 -0.42 5.17 13.24
CA GLN A 96 0.83 5.91 13.39
C GLN A 96 0.94 6.95 12.27
N GLU A 97 1.79 7.95 12.48
CA GLU A 97 2.10 8.92 11.43
C GLU A 97 2.76 8.21 10.24
N LYS A 98 2.43 8.64 9.02
CA LYS A 98 2.97 7.99 7.81
C LYS A 98 4.48 8.13 7.69
N SER A 99 5.05 9.26 8.10
CA SER A 99 6.51 9.43 8.15
C SER A 99 7.17 8.42 9.10
N THR A 100 6.55 8.16 10.25
CA THR A 100 7.01 7.14 11.20
C THR A 100 6.87 5.75 10.60
N ALA A 101 5.74 5.45 9.95
CA ALA A 101 5.52 4.16 9.32
C ALA A 101 6.57 3.86 8.24
N VAL A 102 6.86 4.82 7.36
CA VAL A 102 7.88 4.67 6.32
C VAL A 102 9.27 4.51 6.94
N THR A 103 9.59 5.28 7.97
CA THR A 103 10.85 5.15 8.70
C THR A 103 10.99 3.74 9.31
N ASN A 104 9.91 3.20 9.88
CA ASN A 104 9.90 1.85 10.43
C ASN A 104 10.05 0.78 9.35
N VAL A 105 9.49 0.99 8.15
CA VAL A 105 9.75 0.11 7.00
C VAL A 105 11.24 0.08 6.67
N LEU A 106 11.87 1.24 6.54
CA LEU A 106 13.30 1.34 6.25
C LEU A 106 14.16 0.68 7.33
N LYS A 107 13.79 0.88 8.59
CA LYS A 107 14.47 0.24 9.73
C LYS A 107 14.35 -1.29 9.66
N ALA A 108 13.18 -1.82 9.34
CA ALA A 108 12.96 -3.25 9.20
C ALA A 108 13.77 -3.85 8.04
N PHE A 109 13.84 -3.16 6.90
CA PHE A 109 14.71 -3.59 5.80
C PHE A 109 16.17 -3.70 6.23
N ARG A 110 16.65 -2.71 6.98
CA ARG A 110 18.04 -2.71 7.47
C ARG A 110 18.29 -3.81 8.52
N ASP A 111 17.44 -3.89 9.54
CA ASP A 111 17.68 -4.72 10.71
C ASP A 111 17.33 -6.20 10.48
N ILE A 112 16.27 -6.47 9.73
CA ILE A 112 15.77 -7.82 9.46
C ILE A 112 16.21 -8.28 8.08
N GLY A 113 15.97 -7.48 7.05
CA GLY A 113 16.25 -7.82 5.66
C GLY A 113 17.69 -7.64 5.24
N LYS A 114 18.52 -6.97 6.06
CA LYS A 114 19.92 -6.63 5.76
C LYS A 114 20.09 -5.78 4.49
N GLU A 115 19.05 -5.02 4.15
CA GLU A 115 19.04 -4.10 3.02
C GLU A 115 19.08 -2.66 3.51
N HIS A 116 20.13 -1.94 3.16
CA HIS A 116 20.25 -0.52 3.50
C HIS A 116 19.63 0.31 2.38
N ILE A 117 18.44 0.83 2.63
CA ILE A 117 17.67 1.68 1.72
C ILE A 117 17.56 3.06 2.33
N THR A 118 17.96 4.09 1.60
CA THR A 118 17.84 5.48 2.05
C THR A 118 16.47 6.05 1.68
N PRO A 119 15.99 7.09 2.38
CA PRO A 119 14.72 7.75 2.01
C PRO A 119 14.68 8.20 0.55
N GLN A 120 15.80 8.63 -0.02
CA GLN A 120 15.88 9.09 -1.40
C GLN A 120 15.63 7.97 -2.43
N GLU A 121 15.75 6.71 -2.01
CA GLU A 121 15.47 5.54 -2.84
C GLU A 121 14.02 5.05 -2.73
N VAL A 122 13.17 5.77 -1.98
CA VAL A 122 11.77 5.42 -1.72
C VAL A 122 10.84 6.27 -2.57
N LEU A 123 9.83 5.63 -3.16
CA LEU A 123 8.64 6.29 -3.69
C LEU A 123 7.45 5.89 -2.83
N PHE A 124 6.76 6.86 -2.26
CA PHE A 124 5.57 6.67 -1.42
C PHE A 124 4.31 7.14 -2.16
N ILE A 125 3.27 6.35 -2.11
CA ILE A 125 2.01 6.60 -2.81
C ILE A 125 0.86 6.54 -1.82
N ASP A 126 0.10 7.61 -1.71
CA ASP A 126 -1.02 7.77 -0.78
C ASP A 126 -2.05 8.73 -1.41
N ASP A 127 -3.30 8.63 -1.00
CA ASP A 127 -4.40 9.49 -1.49
C ASP A 127 -4.63 10.73 -0.62
N TRP A 128 -3.93 10.84 0.51
CA TRP A 128 -4.13 11.93 1.48
C TRP A 128 -2.98 12.94 1.42
N PRO A 129 -3.26 14.23 1.12
CA PRO A 129 -2.20 15.23 0.97
C PRO A 129 -1.28 15.39 2.17
N ALA A 130 -1.83 15.36 3.40
CA ALA A 130 -1.03 15.51 4.62
C ALA A 130 -0.05 14.34 4.80
N ASN A 131 -0.42 13.13 4.41
CA ASN A 131 0.45 11.95 4.46
C ASN A 131 1.62 12.09 3.47
N VAL A 132 1.30 12.52 2.26
CA VAL A 132 2.30 12.76 1.21
C VAL A 132 3.31 13.81 1.66
N GLU A 133 2.85 14.92 2.23
CA GLU A 133 3.73 15.98 2.74
C GLU A 133 4.63 15.47 3.89
N ALA A 134 4.07 14.72 4.83
CA ALA A 134 4.82 14.16 5.95
C ALA A 134 5.96 13.24 5.48
N VAL A 135 5.69 12.37 4.52
CA VAL A 135 6.68 11.44 3.99
C VAL A 135 7.70 12.15 3.10
N ARG A 136 7.28 13.16 2.35
CA ARG A 136 8.22 14.00 1.60
C ARG A 136 9.22 14.67 2.55
N GLY A 137 8.80 15.03 3.74
CA GLY A 137 9.64 15.66 4.76
C GLY A 137 10.81 14.81 5.24
N ILE A 138 10.75 13.49 5.09
CA ILE A 138 11.87 12.61 5.44
C ILE A 138 12.81 12.34 4.25
N GLY A 139 12.55 12.93 3.10
CA GLY A 139 13.41 12.84 1.91
C GLY A 139 12.96 11.85 0.84
N ALA A 140 11.83 11.19 1.01
CA ALA A 140 11.27 10.29 0.01
C ALA A 140 10.58 11.05 -1.11
N ALA A 141 10.58 10.48 -2.32
CA ALA A 141 9.70 10.92 -3.39
C ALA A 141 8.28 10.47 -3.11
N THR A 142 7.30 11.24 -3.54
CA THR A 142 5.90 10.98 -3.26
C THR A 142 5.02 11.22 -4.47
N LEU A 143 3.92 10.46 -4.58
CA LEU A 143 2.84 10.70 -5.53
C LEU A 143 1.50 10.71 -4.77
N LEU A 144 0.71 11.75 -5.01
CA LEU A 144 -0.65 11.85 -4.47
C LEU A 144 -1.61 11.16 -5.45
N PHE A 145 -2.18 10.05 -5.01
CA PHE A 145 -3.20 9.32 -5.77
C PHE A 145 -4.49 10.16 -5.82
N GLY A 146 -4.99 10.38 -7.02
CA GLY A 146 -6.13 11.26 -7.28
C GLY A 146 -5.74 12.63 -7.85
N ARG A 147 -4.47 13.03 -7.73
CA ARG A 147 -3.95 14.29 -8.29
C ARG A 147 -2.76 14.05 -9.22
N ASP A 148 -1.68 13.49 -8.70
CA ASP A 148 -0.46 13.27 -9.50
C ASP A 148 -0.64 12.07 -10.44
N ILE A 149 -1.38 11.07 -9.98
CA ILE A 149 -1.82 9.91 -10.74
C ILE A 149 -3.29 9.64 -10.39
N ARG A 150 -4.06 9.11 -11.34
CA ARG A 150 -5.50 8.84 -11.15
C ARG A 150 -5.87 7.37 -11.28
N SER A 151 -4.92 6.53 -11.65
CA SER A 151 -5.17 5.10 -11.80
C SER A 151 -3.89 4.29 -11.57
N ILE A 152 -4.07 3.01 -11.30
CA ILE A 152 -2.96 2.06 -11.20
C ILE A 152 -2.24 1.94 -12.55
N GLN A 153 -2.96 2.08 -13.66
CA GLN A 153 -2.37 2.05 -15.00
C GLN A 153 -1.43 3.23 -15.24
N GLU A 154 -1.80 4.45 -14.80
CA GLU A 154 -0.91 5.60 -14.86
C GLU A 154 0.35 5.39 -14.02
N LEU A 155 0.18 4.84 -12.81
CA LEU A 155 1.30 4.52 -11.95
C LEU A 155 2.23 3.49 -12.60
N ALA A 156 1.68 2.46 -13.23
CA ALA A 156 2.47 1.45 -13.93
C ALA A 156 3.37 2.07 -15.00
N VAL A 157 2.86 3.03 -15.75
CA VAL A 157 3.65 3.75 -16.77
C VAL A 157 4.80 4.54 -16.12
N ILE A 158 4.54 5.23 -15.02
CA ILE A 158 5.58 5.99 -14.30
C ILE A 158 6.68 5.07 -13.76
N LEU A 159 6.30 3.86 -13.34
CA LEU A 159 7.22 2.89 -12.75
C LEU A 159 7.90 1.97 -13.79
N GLU A 160 7.62 2.15 -15.08
CA GLU A 160 8.35 1.49 -16.17
C GLU A 160 9.75 2.09 -16.32
#